data_109c706151fd3b36d9c1098b321e9275
#
_entry.id   109c706151fd3b36d9c1098b321e9275
#
_cell.length_a   1.000
_cell.length_b   1.000
_cell.length_c   1.000
_cell.angle_alpha   90.00
_cell.angle_beta   90.00
_cell.angle_gamma   90.00
#
_symmetry.space_group_name_H-M   'P 1'
#
loop_
_entity.id
_entity.type
_entity.pdbx_description
1 polymer ?
#
loop_
_entity_poly.entity_id
_entity_poly.type
_entity_poly.pdbx_seq_one_letter_code
_entity_poly.pdbx_strand_id
1 'polypeptide(L)'
;SQASCCFVKKDGMQLLASNKTFIKSHALPKPYHHISKAGGVMVEFKTPDDQMAKGFYIPADKPSDITLFVFQEWWGLNDHIKREAEHFYSTLENVNVLAIDMYDGKVATTREDAAKYMGGANPARLEAIIKGAIAYAGPKAKIATVGWCFGGSLSLKASILAGKQAAACVMYYGMPVKEVDQLRLLNTDVLGLFAGKEQWINPTVVKEFEANMKTAGKGIQTKIFDAEH
;
A
#
# COMPACT_ATOMS: atom_id res chain seq x y z
N SER A 1 20.92 -1.76 1.60
CA SER A 1 20.67 -0.78 2.62
C SER A 1 19.65 -1.29 3.66
N GLN A 2 19.57 -0.63 4.82
CA GLN A 2 18.75 -1.08 5.96
C GLN A 2 17.25 -1.18 5.63
N ALA A 3 16.72 -0.36 4.75
CA ALA A 3 15.32 -0.37 4.36
C ALA A 3 14.86 -1.66 3.65
N SER A 4 15.77 -2.37 2.98
CA SER A 4 15.47 -3.65 2.31
C SER A 4 14.98 -4.75 3.23
N CYS A 5 15.29 -4.68 4.51
CA CYS A 5 14.93 -5.75 5.45
C CYS A 5 13.43 -5.98 5.60
N CYS A 6 12.59 -5.00 5.25
CA CYS A 6 11.13 -5.13 5.31
C CYS A 6 10.58 -6.23 4.39
N PHE A 7 11.31 -6.57 3.33
CA PHE A 7 10.87 -7.49 2.28
C PHE A 7 11.68 -8.79 2.20
N VAL A 8 12.46 -9.09 3.22
CA VAL A 8 13.26 -10.35 3.25
C VAL A 8 12.38 -11.58 3.26
N LYS A 9 11.20 -11.50 3.84
CA LYS A 9 10.22 -12.59 3.96
C LYS A 9 8.80 -12.09 3.67
N LYS A 10 7.89 -13.03 3.42
CA LYS A 10 6.47 -12.72 3.29
C LYS A 10 5.95 -12.04 4.54
N ASP A 11 5.13 -11.01 4.36
CA ASP A 11 4.51 -10.29 5.46
C ASP A 11 3.28 -11.02 6.05
N GLY A 12 2.74 -10.46 7.13
CA GLY A 12 1.60 -11.03 7.82
C GLY A 12 0.35 -11.15 6.93
N MET A 13 0.14 -10.24 5.98
CA MET A 13 -0.97 -10.35 5.02
C MET A 13 -0.77 -11.51 4.05
N GLN A 14 0.44 -11.67 3.51
CA GLN A 14 0.76 -12.77 2.60
C GLN A 14 0.60 -14.14 3.27
N LEU A 15 0.91 -14.24 4.57
CA LEU A 15 0.73 -15.47 5.34
C LEU A 15 -0.75 -15.84 5.52
N LEU A 16 -1.66 -14.87 5.51
CA LEU A 16 -3.10 -15.11 5.58
C LEU A 16 -3.68 -15.72 4.28
N ALA A 17 -2.95 -15.71 3.20
CA ALA A 17 -3.38 -16.25 1.91
C ALA A 17 -3.73 -17.75 1.95
N SER A 18 -3.22 -18.51 2.91
CA SER A 18 -3.57 -19.93 3.11
C SER A 18 -4.69 -20.14 4.12
N ASN A 19 -5.18 -19.11 4.78
CA ASN A 19 -6.23 -19.20 5.78
C ASN A 19 -7.60 -19.21 5.12
N LYS A 20 -8.29 -20.35 5.17
CA LYS A 20 -9.61 -20.54 4.53
C LYS A 20 -10.68 -19.58 5.05
N THR A 21 -10.66 -19.27 6.34
CA THR A 21 -11.63 -18.34 6.95
C THR A 21 -11.37 -16.93 6.46
N PHE A 22 -10.10 -16.50 6.40
CA PHE A 22 -9.71 -15.21 5.83
C PHE A 22 -10.18 -15.10 4.37
N ILE A 23 -9.91 -16.11 3.54
CA ILE A 23 -10.32 -16.12 2.13
C ILE A 23 -11.83 -15.95 2.00
N LYS A 24 -12.62 -16.71 2.80
CA LYS A 24 -14.08 -16.68 2.74
C LYS A 24 -14.69 -15.38 3.27
N SER A 25 -14.00 -14.65 4.13
CA SER A 25 -14.51 -13.41 4.73
C SER A 25 -14.57 -12.23 3.73
N HIS A 26 -13.93 -12.36 2.59
CA HIS A 26 -13.89 -11.28 1.58
C HIS A 26 -15.05 -11.39 0.61
N ALA A 27 -15.83 -10.32 0.47
CA ALA A 27 -16.82 -10.20 -0.58
C ALA A 27 -16.13 -9.99 -1.94
N LEU A 28 -16.69 -10.61 -2.98
CA LEU A 28 -16.21 -10.37 -4.34
C LEU A 28 -16.48 -8.91 -4.74
N PRO A 29 -15.53 -8.26 -5.40
CA PRO A 29 -15.76 -6.92 -5.94
C PRO A 29 -16.91 -6.96 -6.95
N LYS A 30 -17.79 -5.97 -6.89
CA LYS A 30 -18.81 -5.82 -7.92
C LYS A 30 -18.15 -5.46 -9.25
N PRO A 31 -18.66 -5.97 -10.37
CA PRO A 31 -18.16 -5.56 -11.68
C PRO A 31 -18.23 -4.03 -11.82
N TYR A 32 -17.10 -3.43 -12.19
CA TYR A 32 -16.98 -1.99 -12.37
C TYR A 32 -15.90 -1.70 -13.41
N HIS A 33 -16.21 -0.77 -14.32
CA HIS A 33 -15.24 -0.27 -15.28
C HIS A 33 -15.03 1.22 -15.06
N HIS A 34 -13.78 1.61 -14.79
CA HIS A 34 -13.41 2.99 -14.54
C HIS A 34 -12.96 3.67 -15.83
N ILE A 35 -13.61 4.80 -16.11
CA ILE A 35 -13.19 5.71 -17.17
C ILE A 35 -12.67 6.97 -16.49
N SER A 36 -11.39 7.26 -16.64
CA SER A 36 -10.79 8.43 -16.02
C SER A 36 -11.30 9.72 -16.62
N LYS A 37 -11.76 10.61 -15.77
CA LYS A 37 -12.13 11.97 -16.11
C LYS A 37 -10.99 12.96 -15.90
N ALA A 38 -9.98 12.57 -15.15
CA ALA A 38 -8.83 13.39 -14.78
C ALA A 38 -7.61 13.17 -15.68
N GLY A 39 -7.75 12.41 -16.76
CA GLY A 39 -6.65 12.11 -17.69
C GLY A 39 -5.65 11.08 -17.17
N GLY A 40 -6.08 10.20 -16.26
CA GLY A 40 -5.25 9.11 -15.77
C GLY A 40 -4.93 8.10 -16.87
N VAL A 41 -3.67 7.66 -16.90
CA VAL A 41 -3.17 6.70 -17.89
C VAL A 41 -2.25 5.68 -17.23
N MET A 42 -2.18 4.48 -17.83
CA MET A 42 -1.18 3.50 -17.42
C MET A 42 0.20 3.94 -17.88
N VAL A 43 1.15 3.90 -16.96
CA VAL A 43 2.57 4.21 -17.23
C VAL A 43 3.44 3.01 -16.88
N GLU A 44 4.63 2.97 -17.44
CA GLU A 44 5.66 2.00 -17.11
C GLU A 44 6.87 2.71 -16.53
N PHE A 45 7.55 2.05 -15.60
CA PHE A 45 8.79 2.57 -15.01
C PHE A 45 9.76 1.42 -14.71
N LYS A 46 11.04 1.77 -14.72
CA LYS A 46 12.12 0.81 -14.42
C LYS A 46 12.14 0.47 -12.93
N THR A 47 12.50 -0.76 -12.64
CA THR A 47 12.73 -1.25 -11.28
C THR A 47 14.19 -1.69 -11.10
N PRO A 48 14.75 -1.66 -9.88
CA PRO A 48 16.17 -1.95 -9.67
C PRO A 48 16.58 -3.41 -9.91
N ASP A 49 15.62 -4.30 -10.17
CA ASP A 49 15.85 -5.70 -10.55
C ASP A 49 15.89 -5.89 -12.09
N ASP A 50 16.19 -4.83 -12.83
CA ASP A 50 16.29 -4.81 -14.31
C ASP A 50 14.99 -5.19 -15.04
N GLN A 51 13.86 -4.97 -14.40
CA GLN A 51 12.53 -5.19 -14.95
C GLN A 51 11.75 -3.88 -15.07
N MET A 52 10.55 -3.96 -15.61
CA MET A 52 9.59 -2.85 -15.67
C MET A 52 8.43 -3.14 -14.70
N ALA A 53 7.88 -2.08 -14.15
CA ALA A 53 6.62 -2.12 -13.42
C ALA A 53 5.64 -1.12 -14.04
N LYS A 54 4.37 -1.20 -13.61
CA LYS A 54 3.28 -0.40 -14.14
C LYS A 54 2.51 0.29 -13.03
N GLY A 55 1.84 1.35 -13.39
CA GLY A 55 0.92 2.03 -12.50
C GLY A 55 -0.07 2.90 -13.28
N PHE A 56 -1.16 3.22 -12.63
CA PHE A 56 -2.14 4.18 -13.11
C PHE A 56 -1.75 5.56 -12.56
N TYR A 57 -1.38 6.47 -13.46
CA TYR A 57 -0.81 7.76 -13.10
C TYR A 57 -1.71 8.91 -13.52
N ILE A 58 -1.97 9.82 -12.58
CA ILE A 58 -2.70 11.05 -12.81
C ILE A 58 -1.76 12.21 -12.44
N PRO A 59 -1.20 12.93 -13.41
CA PRO A 59 -0.32 14.06 -13.13
C PRO A 59 -1.12 15.24 -12.55
N ALA A 60 -0.52 15.97 -11.62
CA ALA A 60 -1.08 17.20 -11.09
C ALA A 60 -1.34 18.22 -12.20
N ASP A 61 -2.36 19.08 -12.03
CA ASP A 61 -2.68 20.13 -13.01
C ASP A 61 -1.55 21.13 -13.20
N LYS A 62 -0.82 21.42 -12.13
CA LYS A 62 0.35 22.31 -12.11
C LYS A 62 1.56 21.52 -11.59
N PRO A 63 2.79 21.95 -11.91
CA PRO A 63 3.98 21.31 -11.34
C PRO A 63 3.86 21.12 -9.82
N SER A 64 4.08 19.91 -9.33
CA SER A 64 3.96 19.56 -7.93
C SER A 64 5.04 18.55 -7.54
N ASP A 65 5.66 18.79 -6.40
CA ASP A 65 6.62 17.85 -5.80
C ASP A 65 5.92 16.75 -4.97
N ILE A 66 4.60 16.83 -4.79
CA ILE A 66 3.85 15.87 -3.99
C ILE A 66 3.33 14.75 -4.88
N THR A 67 3.64 13.52 -4.53
CA THR A 67 3.09 12.31 -5.18
C THR A 67 2.45 11.42 -4.13
N LEU A 68 1.19 11.04 -4.36
CA LEU A 68 0.48 10.05 -3.57
C LEU A 68 0.62 8.68 -4.24
N PHE A 69 1.15 7.71 -3.52
CA PHE A 69 1.12 6.30 -3.89
C PHE A 69 -0.13 5.65 -3.33
N VAL A 70 -0.90 5.01 -4.20
CA VAL A 70 -2.11 4.26 -3.85
C VAL A 70 -1.83 2.78 -4.05
N PHE A 71 -1.99 1.99 -2.98
CA PHE A 71 -1.72 0.55 -2.98
C PHE A 71 -3.01 -0.25 -2.99
N GLN A 72 -3.05 -1.20 -3.90
CA GLN A 72 -4.14 -2.14 -4.15
C GLN A 72 -4.49 -3.01 -2.93
N GLU A 73 -5.69 -3.53 -2.95
CA GLU A 73 -6.06 -4.67 -2.11
C GLU A 73 -5.50 -5.99 -2.69
N TRP A 74 -5.84 -7.10 -2.10
CA TRP A 74 -5.38 -8.41 -2.57
C TRP A 74 -5.91 -8.80 -3.97
N TRP A 75 -6.91 -8.08 -4.49
CA TRP A 75 -7.45 -8.27 -5.85
C TRP A 75 -6.50 -7.82 -6.96
N GLY A 76 -5.56 -6.96 -6.68
CA GLY A 76 -4.70 -6.33 -7.68
C GLY A 76 -5.11 -4.90 -8.01
N LEU A 77 -4.42 -4.28 -8.96
CA LEU A 77 -4.76 -2.94 -9.45
C LEU A 77 -5.97 -3.04 -10.39
N ASN A 78 -7.15 -3.11 -9.80
CA ASN A 78 -8.42 -3.15 -10.52
C ASN A 78 -9.02 -1.75 -10.69
N ASP A 79 -10.15 -1.67 -11.39
CA ASP A 79 -10.81 -0.41 -11.67
C ASP A 79 -11.36 0.28 -10.40
N HIS A 80 -11.66 -0.48 -9.34
CA HIS A 80 -12.03 0.09 -8.04
C HIS A 80 -10.89 0.91 -7.44
N ILE A 81 -9.66 0.42 -7.49
CA ILE A 81 -8.48 1.14 -6.99
C ILE A 81 -8.16 2.35 -7.86
N LYS A 82 -8.31 2.25 -9.17
CA LYS A 82 -8.16 3.40 -10.08
C LYS A 82 -9.19 4.50 -9.75
N ARG A 83 -10.42 4.13 -9.44
CA ARG A 83 -11.46 5.07 -8.98
C ARG A 83 -11.06 5.75 -7.67
N GLU A 84 -10.55 5.01 -6.70
CA GLU A 84 -10.08 5.59 -5.43
C GLU A 84 -8.90 6.54 -5.65
N ALA A 85 -7.96 6.19 -6.53
CA ALA A 85 -6.86 7.05 -6.93
C ALA A 85 -7.37 8.38 -7.51
N GLU A 86 -8.34 8.33 -8.40
CA GLU A 86 -8.95 9.52 -8.99
C GLU A 86 -9.75 10.34 -7.98
N HIS A 87 -10.39 9.68 -7.01
CA HIS A 87 -11.08 10.35 -5.91
C HIS A 87 -10.09 11.14 -5.03
N PHE A 88 -8.95 10.57 -4.67
CA PHE A 88 -7.89 11.30 -3.97
C PHE A 88 -7.37 12.46 -4.77
N TYR A 89 -7.14 12.27 -6.06
CA TYR A 89 -6.70 13.33 -6.97
C TYR A 89 -7.66 14.51 -6.97
N SER A 90 -8.96 14.24 -7.00
CA SER A 90 -10.01 15.28 -7.01
C SER A 90 -10.20 15.97 -5.66
N THR A 91 -9.89 15.28 -4.56
CA THR A 91 -10.10 15.78 -3.19
C THR A 91 -8.87 16.51 -2.66
N LEU A 92 -7.68 16.04 -2.99
CA LEU A 92 -6.42 16.66 -2.60
C LEU A 92 -6.04 17.77 -3.59
N GLU A 93 -5.40 18.79 -3.06
CA GLU A 93 -5.02 19.95 -3.87
C GLU A 93 -3.68 19.70 -4.55
N ASN A 94 -3.70 19.70 -5.88
CA ASN A 94 -2.53 19.68 -6.77
C ASN A 94 -1.47 18.63 -6.42
N VAL A 95 -1.86 17.36 -6.43
CA VAL A 95 -0.97 16.22 -6.19
C VAL A 95 -0.88 15.34 -7.44
N ASN A 96 0.30 14.75 -7.68
CA ASN A 96 0.41 13.62 -8.58
C ASN A 96 -0.09 12.37 -7.86
N VAL A 97 -0.82 11.51 -8.53
CA VAL A 97 -1.30 10.24 -7.96
C VAL A 97 -0.80 9.07 -8.80
N LEU A 98 -0.18 8.09 -8.16
CA LEU A 98 0.27 6.87 -8.80
C LEU A 98 -0.31 5.66 -8.05
N ALA A 99 -1.27 4.99 -8.67
CA ALA A 99 -1.75 3.69 -8.20
C ALA A 99 -0.85 2.59 -8.79
N ILE A 100 -0.09 1.94 -7.93
CA ILE A 100 0.99 1.04 -8.33
C ILE A 100 0.45 -0.37 -8.54
N ASP A 101 0.81 -1.00 -9.66
CA ASP A 101 0.50 -2.41 -9.90
C ASP A 101 1.54 -3.29 -9.19
N MET A 102 1.10 -3.95 -8.12
CA MET A 102 1.97 -4.80 -7.31
C MET A 102 1.97 -6.26 -7.77
N TYR A 103 1.16 -6.61 -8.78
CA TYR A 103 1.04 -8.00 -9.26
C TYR A 103 1.48 -8.18 -10.72
N ASP A 104 2.24 -7.25 -11.27
CA ASP A 104 2.75 -7.35 -12.65
C ASP A 104 1.67 -7.68 -13.69
N GLY A 105 0.56 -6.93 -13.62
CA GLY A 105 -0.56 -7.03 -14.56
C GLY A 105 -1.68 -7.97 -14.16
N LYS A 106 -1.53 -8.74 -13.08
CA LYS A 106 -2.56 -9.69 -12.64
C LYS A 106 -3.65 -9.01 -11.83
N VAL A 107 -4.88 -9.32 -12.15
CA VAL A 107 -6.07 -8.90 -11.40
C VAL A 107 -6.91 -10.13 -11.10
N ALA A 108 -7.25 -10.35 -9.84
CA ALA A 108 -8.06 -11.48 -9.42
C ALA A 108 -9.55 -11.15 -9.53
N THR A 109 -10.33 -12.12 -10.01
CA THR A 109 -11.80 -12.08 -10.04
C THR A 109 -12.41 -13.13 -9.13
N THR A 110 -11.60 -14.00 -8.55
CA THR A 110 -11.98 -15.02 -7.58
C THR A 110 -11.16 -14.87 -6.31
N ARG A 111 -11.69 -15.33 -5.18
CA ARG A 111 -10.95 -15.34 -3.90
C ARG A 111 -9.71 -16.23 -3.96
N GLU A 112 -9.80 -17.34 -4.66
CA GLU A 112 -8.72 -18.29 -4.84
C GLU A 112 -7.54 -17.64 -5.59
N ASP A 113 -7.80 -16.92 -6.67
CA ASP A 113 -6.78 -16.21 -7.40
C ASP A 113 -6.19 -15.05 -6.59
N ALA A 114 -7.00 -14.29 -5.86
CA ALA A 114 -6.53 -13.24 -4.98
C ALA A 114 -5.59 -13.79 -3.90
N ALA A 115 -5.96 -14.89 -3.26
CA ALA A 115 -5.10 -15.58 -2.28
C ALA A 115 -3.80 -16.07 -2.91
N LYS A 116 -3.88 -16.65 -4.12
CA LYS A 116 -2.71 -17.13 -4.86
C LYS A 116 -1.75 -15.98 -5.20
N TYR A 117 -2.28 -14.85 -5.68
CA TYR A 117 -1.45 -13.71 -6.08
C TYR A 117 -0.81 -13.04 -4.87
N MET A 118 -1.57 -12.80 -3.81
CA MET A 118 -1.03 -12.19 -2.59
C MET A 118 -0.01 -13.11 -1.91
N GLY A 119 -0.36 -14.38 -1.69
CA GLY A 119 0.52 -15.34 -1.03
C GLY A 119 1.75 -15.70 -1.85
N GLY A 120 1.65 -15.70 -3.17
CA GLY A 120 2.73 -16.02 -4.10
C GLY A 120 3.60 -14.84 -4.51
N ALA A 121 3.25 -13.60 -4.14
CA ALA A 121 4.05 -12.45 -4.51
C ALA A 121 5.45 -12.53 -3.87
N ASN A 122 6.49 -12.35 -4.72
CA ASN A 122 7.87 -12.39 -4.26
C ASN A 122 8.20 -11.11 -3.48
N PRO A 123 8.62 -11.20 -2.22
CA PRO A 123 8.95 -10.01 -1.42
C PRO A 123 10.00 -9.10 -2.05
N ALA A 124 11.02 -9.66 -2.69
CA ALA A 124 12.06 -8.88 -3.37
C ALA A 124 11.49 -8.12 -4.59
N ARG A 125 10.55 -8.74 -5.31
CA ARG A 125 9.87 -8.06 -6.43
C ARG A 125 8.97 -6.94 -5.95
N LEU A 126 8.22 -7.14 -4.88
CA LEU A 126 7.39 -6.09 -4.27
C LEU A 126 8.24 -4.88 -3.87
N GLU A 127 9.37 -5.11 -3.22
CA GLU A 127 10.34 -4.06 -2.87
C GLU A 127 10.85 -3.35 -4.12
N ALA A 128 11.25 -4.09 -5.14
CA ALA A 128 11.77 -3.52 -6.39
C ALA A 128 10.74 -2.63 -7.08
N ILE A 129 9.47 -3.03 -7.12
CA ILE A 129 8.38 -2.22 -7.67
C ILE A 129 8.24 -0.90 -6.91
N ILE A 130 8.24 -0.95 -5.59
CA ILE A 130 8.12 0.27 -4.76
C ILE A 130 9.32 1.19 -4.97
N LYS A 131 10.54 0.66 -4.98
CA LYS A 131 11.75 1.45 -5.26
C LYS A 131 11.72 2.08 -6.65
N GLY A 132 11.23 1.35 -7.65
CA GLY A 132 11.03 1.87 -8.99
C GLY A 132 10.02 3.02 -9.02
N ALA A 133 8.92 2.90 -8.30
CA ALA A 133 7.93 3.97 -8.17
C ALA A 133 8.51 5.22 -7.49
N ILE A 134 9.30 5.05 -6.45
CA ILE A 134 9.99 6.17 -5.77
C ILE A 134 10.93 6.88 -6.75
N ALA A 135 11.72 6.13 -7.51
CA ALA A 135 12.60 6.70 -8.54
C ALA A 135 11.80 7.42 -9.65
N TYR A 136 10.69 6.84 -10.07
CA TYR A 136 9.79 7.45 -11.06
C TYR A 136 9.20 8.78 -10.58
N ALA A 137 8.83 8.87 -9.30
CA ALA A 137 8.36 10.13 -8.70
C ALA A 137 9.45 11.21 -8.67
N GLY A 138 10.70 10.82 -8.64
CA GLY A 138 11.86 11.69 -8.68
C GLY A 138 12.47 11.98 -7.30
N PRO A 139 13.73 12.44 -7.27
CA PRO A 139 14.47 12.61 -6.01
C PRO A 139 13.98 13.76 -5.14
N LYS A 140 13.24 14.71 -5.70
CA LYS A 140 12.64 15.83 -4.99
C LYS A 140 11.22 15.57 -4.53
N ALA A 141 10.61 14.45 -4.92
CA ALA A 141 9.24 14.15 -4.60
C ALA A 141 9.06 13.97 -3.08
N LYS A 142 7.99 14.55 -2.58
CA LYS A 142 7.41 14.26 -1.26
C LYS A 142 6.36 13.18 -1.46
N ILE A 143 6.56 12.03 -0.83
CA ILE A 143 5.77 10.84 -1.10
C ILE A 143 4.82 10.58 0.07
N ALA A 144 3.52 10.67 -0.21
CA ALA A 144 2.47 10.20 0.65
C ALA A 144 2.04 8.79 0.21
N THR A 145 1.61 7.96 1.14
CA THR A 145 1.18 6.59 0.84
C THR A 145 -0.18 6.29 1.46
N VAL A 146 -0.99 5.52 0.76
CA VAL A 146 -2.27 5.01 1.24
C VAL A 146 -2.54 3.64 0.62
N GLY A 147 -3.18 2.77 1.37
CA GLY A 147 -3.57 1.46 0.87
C GLY A 147 -4.50 0.73 1.82
N TRP A 148 -5.14 -0.32 1.31
CA TRP A 148 -6.15 -1.11 2.02
C TRP A 148 -5.76 -2.57 2.06
N CYS A 149 -5.99 -3.24 3.17
CA CYS A 149 -5.70 -4.67 3.34
C CYS A 149 -4.20 -4.94 3.08
N PHE A 150 -3.88 -5.76 2.12
CA PHE A 150 -2.50 -5.96 1.64
C PHE A 150 -1.83 -4.63 1.28
N GLY A 151 -2.57 -3.74 0.63
CA GLY A 151 -2.10 -2.39 0.30
C GLY A 151 -1.84 -1.52 1.54
N GLY A 152 -2.53 -1.74 2.64
CA GLY A 152 -2.24 -1.08 3.91
C GLY A 152 -0.86 -1.44 4.44
N SER A 153 -0.50 -2.70 4.39
CA SER A 153 0.84 -3.18 4.74
C SER A 153 1.91 -2.61 3.80
N LEU A 154 1.62 -2.57 2.49
CA LEU A 154 2.52 -2.01 1.49
C LEU A 154 2.70 -0.50 1.64
N SER A 155 1.66 0.22 2.04
CA SER A 155 1.72 1.65 2.34
C SER A 155 2.75 1.95 3.43
N LEU A 156 2.73 1.20 4.53
CA LEU A 156 3.71 1.34 5.61
C LEU A 156 5.13 1.02 5.13
N LYS A 157 5.31 -0.08 4.42
CA LYS A 157 6.61 -0.48 3.87
C LYS A 157 7.16 0.53 2.86
N ALA A 158 6.30 1.05 1.99
CA ALA A 158 6.68 2.10 1.04
C ALA A 158 7.14 3.37 1.75
N SER A 159 6.48 3.76 2.82
CA SER A 159 6.87 4.90 3.64
C SER A 159 8.25 4.70 4.26
N ILE A 160 8.54 3.48 4.74
CA ILE A 160 9.88 3.13 5.24
C ILE A 160 10.93 3.24 4.11
N LEU A 161 10.64 2.66 2.94
CA LEU A 161 11.55 2.68 1.79
C LEU A 161 11.77 4.09 1.21
N ALA A 162 10.77 4.95 1.29
CA ALA A 162 10.87 6.33 0.82
C ALA A 162 11.86 7.17 1.64
N GLY A 163 12.19 6.73 2.85
CA GLY A 163 13.17 7.43 3.68
C GLY A 163 12.76 8.88 3.93
N LYS A 164 13.67 9.82 3.68
CA LYS A 164 13.43 11.25 3.90
C LYS A 164 12.38 11.86 2.96
N GLN A 165 12.03 11.18 1.88
CA GLN A 165 10.97 11.62 0.97
C GLN A 165 9.56 11.33 1.52
N ALA A 166 9.42 10.47 2.52
CA ALA A 166 8.12 10.16 3.11
C ALA A 166 7.51 11.40 3.77
N ALA A 167 6.29 11.74 3.36
CA ALA A 167 5.57 12.92 3.83
C ALA A 167 4.30 12.59 4.61
N ALA A 168 3.65 11.46 4.32
CA ALA A 168 2.48 10.97 5.02
C ALA A 168 2.33 9.47 4.77
N CYS A 169 1.76 8.74 5.73
CA CYS A 169 1.46 7.33 5.61
C CYS A 169 0.09 7.05 6.20
N VAL A 170 -0.82 6.53 5.38
CA VAL A 170 -2.14 6.08 5.81
C VAL A 170 -2.29 4.61 5.47
N MET A 171 -2.66 3.80 6.46
CA MET A 171 -2.92 2.38 6.25
C MET A 171 -4.30 2.00 6.76
N TYR A 172 -5.07 1.36 5.90
CA TYR A 172 -6.38 0.81 6.23
C TYR A 172 -6.25 -0.69 6.43
N TYR A 173 -6.57 -1.17 7.63
CA TYR A 173 -6.64 -2.58 8.03
C TYR A 173 -5.56 -3.48 7.39
N GLY A 174 -4.34 -2.98 7.29
CA GLY A 174 -3.17 -3.76 6.90
C GLY A 174 -2.43 -4.32 8.11
N MET A 175 -1.77 -5.47 7.94
CA MET A 175 -0.91 -6.01 8.99
C MET A 175 0.32 -5.11 9.16
N PRO A 176 0.56 -4.54 10.34
CA PRO A 176 1.71 -3.66 10.55
C PRO A 176 3.03 -4.43 10.55
N VAL A 177 4.10 -3.73 10.20
CA VAL A 177 5.46 -4.17 10.44
C VAL A 177 5.68 -4.26 11.95
N LYS A 178 6.23 -5.37 12.44
CA LYS A 178 6.44 -5.65 13.86
C LYS A 178 7.85 -5.28 14.34
N GLU A 179 8.80 -5.28 13.44
CA GLU A 179 10.22 -5.05 13.74
C GLU A 179 10.45 -3.55 14.04
N VAL A 180 10.75 -3.27 15.32
CA VAL A 180 10.99 -1.89 15.78
C VAL A 180 12.13 -1.22 15.00
N ASP A 181 13.18 -1.95 14.64
CA ASP A 181 14.30 -1.41 13.88
C ASP A 181 13.88 -0.94 12.49
N GLN A 182 12.88 -1.59 11.88
CA GLN A 182 12.30 -1.15 10.60
C GLN A 182 11.45 0.11 10.79
N LEU A 183 10.66 0.16 11.85
CA LEU A 183 9.84 1.33 12.17
C LEU A 183 10.68 2.57 12.48
N ARG A 184 11.88 2.41 13.04
CA ARG A 184 12.83 3.51 13.24
C ARG A 184 13.25 4.21 11.96
N LEU A 185 13.15 3.55 10.83
CA LEU A 185 13.49 4.13 9.51
C LEU A 185 12.42 5.07 8.95
N LEU A 186 11.24 5.12 9.57
CA LEU A 186 10.18 6.05 9.17
C LEU A 186 10.62 7.50 9.38
N ASN A 187 10.27 8.34 8.42
CA ASN A 187 10.47 9.80 8.49
C ASN A 187 9.14 10.56 8.46
N THR A 188 8.03 9.89 8.72
CA THR A 188 6.70 10.48 8.81
C THR A 188 5.87 9.78 9.88
N ASP A 189 4.86 10.47 10.36
CA ASP A 189 3.83 9.87 11.21
C ASP A 189 2.97 8.90 10.40
N VAL A 190 2.31 7.99 11.09
CA VAL A 190 1.40 7.01 10.50
C VAL A 190 -0.01 7.23 11.04
N LEU A 191 -0.99 7.22 10.13
CA LEU A 191 -2.39 7.09 10.47
C LEU A 191 -2.84 5.67 10.13
N GLY A 192 -3.21 4.90 11.14
CA GLY A 192 -3.73 3.55 11.00
C GLY A 192 -5.23 3.50 11.26
N LEU A 193 -5.98 2.97 10.31
CA LEU A 193 -7.43 2.82 10.38
C LEU A 193 -7.75 1.33 10.35
N PHE A 194 -8.41 0.83 11.40
CA PHE A 194 -8.58 -0.60 11.63
C PHE A 194 -10.04 -0.95 11.88
N ALA A 195 -10.40 -2.20 11.61
CA ALA A 195 -11.72 -2.75 11.85
C ALA A 195 -11.75 -3.51 13.20
N GLY A 196 -12.59 -3.08 14.12
CA GLY A 196 -12.62 -3.61 15.50
C GLY A 196 -13.18 -5.03 15.63
N LYS A 197 -13.95 -5.49 14.64
CA LYS A 197 -14.52 -6.84 14.59
C LYS A 197 -13.64 -7.84 13.83
N GLU A 198 -12.48 -7.39 13.38
CA GLU A 198 -11.59 -8.26 12.63
C GLU A 198 -10.86 -9.26 13.50
N GLN A 199 -10.76 -10.50 13.01
CA GLN A 199 -10.13 -11.60 13.73
C GLN A 199 -8.60 -11.54 13.69
N TRP A 200 -8.01 -11.09 12.57
CA TRP A 200 -6.55 -11.18 12.32
C TRP A 200 -5.80 -9.91 12.70
N ILE A 201 -6.25 -8.75 12.22
CA ILE A 201 -5.71 -7.45 12.59
C ILE A 201 -6.66 -6.88 13.65
N ASN A 202 -6.66 -7.53 14.80
CA ASN A 202 -7.56 -7.24 15.92
C ASN A 202 -6.99 -6.10 16.80
N PRO A 203 -7.75 -5.63 17.80
CA PRO A 203 -7.30 -4.58 18.70
C PRO A 203 -5.98 -4.87 19.42
N THR A 204 -5.67 -6.15 19.70
CA THR A 204 -4.38 -6.54 20.30
C THR A 204 -3.22 -6.26 19.35
N VAL A 205 -3.36 -6.58 18.06
CA VAL A 205 -2.36 -6.27 17.03
C VAL A 205 -2.17 -4.75 16.90
N VAL A 206 -3.25 -3.98 16.95
CA VAL A 206 -3.20 -2.51 16.88
C VAL A 206 -2.45 -1.93 18.07
N LYS A 207 -2.71 -2.41 19.30
CA LYS A 207 -2.01 -1.98 20.50
C LYS A 207 -0.52 -2.33 20.46
N GLU A 208 -0.17 -3.51 19.97
CA GLU A 208 1.22 -3.90 19.74
C GLU A 208 1.92 -2.97 18.77
N PHE A 209 1.26 -2.62 17.67
CA PHE A 209 1.79 -1.66 16.70
C PHE A 209 2.02 -0.27 17.33
N GLU A 210 1.06 0.24 18.09
CA GLU A 210 1.22 1.51 18.81
C GLU A 210 2.41 1.47 19.76
N ALA A 211 2.58 0.38 20.52
CA ALA A 211 3.70 0.20 21.42
C ALA A 211 5.04 0.15 20.65
N ASN A 212 5.10 -0.56 19.56
CA ASN A 212 6.30 -0.66 18.72
C ASN A 212 6.67 0.69 18.09
N MET A 213 5.68 1.45 17.62
CA MET A 213 5.90 2.80 17.09
C MET A 213 6.44 3.75 18.19
N LYS A 214 5.88 3.67 19.39
CA LYS A 214 6.37 4.44 20.53
C LYS A 214 7.82 4.08 20.87
N THR A 215 8.15 2.80 20.91
CA THR A 215 9.52 2.32 21.13
C THR A 215 10.47 2.81 20.03
N ALA A 216 10.00 2.84 18.79
CA ALA A 216 10.77 3.39 17.67
C ALA A 216 10.91 4.92 17.69
N GLY A 217 10.20 5.62 18.59
CA GLY A 217 10.17 7.07 18.65
C GLY A 217 9.41 7.73 17.50
N LYS A 218 8.39 7.06 16.97
CA LYS A 218 7.61 7.49 15.80
C LYS A 218 6.16 7.79 16.17
N GLY A 219 5.58 8.80 15.51
CA GLY A 219 4.19 9.21 15.70
C GLY A 219 3.20 8.26 15.07
N ILE A 220 2.16 7.92 15.80
CA ILE A 220 1.08 7.04 15.37
C ILE A 220 -0.26 7.59 15.85
N GLN A 221 -1.22 7.68 14.97
CA GLN A 221 -2.63 7.82 15.29
C GLN A 221 -3.36 6.59 14.79
N THR A 222 -4.18 6.01 15.64
CA THR A 222 -5.01 4.87 15.26
C THR A 222 -6.48 5.20 15.48
N LYS A 223 -7.32 4.67 14.62
CA LYS A 223 -8.76 4.69 14.77
C LYS A 223 -9.32 3.32 14.48
N ILE A 224 -10.09 2.79 15.42
CA ILE A 224 -10.74 1.49 15.30
C ILE A 224 -12.22 1.73 15.07
N PHE A 225 -12.73 1.25 13.94
CA PHE A 225 -14.15 1.34 13.59
C PHE A 225 -14.87 0.06 14.01
N ASP A 226 -16.14 0.19 14.39
CA ASP A 226 -17.03 -0.96 14.64
C ASP A 226 -17.44 -1.60 13.30
N ALA A 227 -16.49 -2.27 12.66
CA ALA A 227 -16.66 -2.88 11.35
C ALA A 227 -15.85 -4.17 11.23
N GLU A 228 -16.19 -4.97 10.23
CA GLU A 228 -15.40 -6.10 9.76
C GLU A 228 -14.35 -5.65 8.74
N HIS A 229 -13.45 -6.57 8.40
CA HIS A 229 -12.35 -6.31 7.45
C HIS A 229 -12.80 -5.82 6.08
#